data_b30e35d4f7c1e905483f88fa0b94bb7c
#
_entry.id   b30e35d4f7c1e905483f88fa0b94bb7c
#
_cell.length_a   1.000
_cell.length_b   1.000
_cell.length_c   1.000
_cell.angle_alpha   90.00
_cell.angle_beta   90.00
_cell.angle_gamma   90.00
#
_symmetry.space_group_name_H-M   'P 1'
#
loop_
_entity.id
_entity.type
_entity.pdbx_description
1 polymer ?
#
loop_
_entity_poly.entity_id
_entity_poly.type
_entity_poly.pdbx_seq_one_letter_code
_entity_poly.pdbx_strand_id
1 'polypeptide(L)'
;ECAHCHDHKYDPFSQKEYYQLFAFFNNVKEVGIESVIGGPETYAKKPLMEISNEDVKNILTFINKPDTNRLIVSVMSDLDTARKTHILRRGAYDAPGDEVQPNAPNFILPFSKNYPKNRLGLSKWLFDKQNPLTARVFVNQMWQEFFGKGIVKTSGDFGMQGELPSHPQLLDWLAVDFMEHGWNIKRLVK
;
A
#
# COMPACT_ATOMS: atom_id res chain seq x y z
N GLU A 1 -12.59 -4.09 5.07
CA GLU A 1 -13.64 -5.01 4.54
C GLU A 1 -15.05 -4.51 4.85
N CYS A 2 -15.34 -3.98 6.08
CA CYS A 2 -16.69 -3.52 6.46
C CYS A 2 -17.23 -2.44 5.52
N ALA A 3 -16.39 -1.48 5.11
CA ALA A 3 -16.79 -0.39 4.22
C ALA A 3 -17.06 -0.83 2.76
N HIS A 4 -16.93 -2.11 2.44
CA HIS A 4 -17.29 -2.65 1.13
C HIS A 4 -18.80 -2.60 0.86
N CYS A 5 -19.64 -2.83 1.89
CA CYS A 5 -21.10 -2.94 1.73
C CYS A 5 -21.86 -1.71 2.22
N HIS A 6 -21.31 -0.97 3.16
CA HIS A 6 -21.91 0.22 3.81
C HIS A 6 -20.81 1.08 4.44
N ASP A 7 -21.09 2.26 4.90
CA ASP A 7 -20.14 3.08 5.65
C ASP A 7 -19.64 2.32 6.89
N HIS A 8 -18.37 2.50 7.24
CA HIS A 8 -17.78 1.83 8.39
C HIS A 8 -18.51 2.26 9.68
N LYS A 9 -18.80 1.28 10.55
CA LYS A 9 -19.65 1.52 11.72
C LYS A 9 -19.00 2.45 12.76
N TYR A 10 -17.70 2.35 12.92
CA TYR A 10 -16.96 3.02 14.00
C TYR A 10 -16.00 4.08 13.49
N ASP A 11 -15.25 3.76 12.44
CA ASP A 11 -14.29 4.67 11.84
C ASP A 11 -14.94 5.53 10.76
N PRO A 12 -14.42 6.73 10.49
CA PRO A 12 -15.00 7.67 9.53
C PRO A 12 -14.72 7.29 8.06
N PHE A 13 -14.72 5.99 7.74
CA PHE A 13 -14.60 5.48 6.38
C PHE A 13 -15.97 5.29 5.73
N SER A 14 -16.25 6.07 4.71
CA SER A 14 -17.43 5.85 3.88
C SER A 14 -17.23 4.72 2.88
N GLN A 15 -18.33 4.10 2.45
CA GLN A 15 -18.32 3.14 1.35
C GLN A 15 -17.71 3.76 0.08
N LYS A 16 -18.01 5.03 -0.17
CA LYS A 16 -17.44 5.78 -1.30
C LYS A 16 -15.91 5.83 -1.23
N GLU A 17 -15.32 6.16 -0.08
CA GLU A 17 -13.86 6.21 0.10
C GLU A 17 -13.22 4.84 -0.06
N TYR A 18 -13.89 3.77 0.35
CA TYR A 18 -13.43 2.41 0.09
C TYR A 18 -13.27 2.15 -1.42
N TYR A 19 -14.30 2.47 -2.23
CA TYR A 19 -14.21 2.28 -3.69
C TYR A 19 -13.29 3.28 -4.38
N GLN A 20 -13.11 4.47 -3.84
CA GLN A 20 -12.10 5.41 -4.32
C GLN A 20 -10.67 4.89 -4.10
N LEU A 21 -10.40 4.27 -2.94
CA LEU A 21 -9.12 3.63 -2.67
C LEU A 21 -8.93 2.37 -3.54
N PHE A 22 -9.97 1.56 -3.68
CA PHE A 22 -9.99 0.40 -4.57
C PHE A 22 -9.69 0.78 -6.04
N ALA A 23 -10.15 1.94 -6.49
CA ALA A 23 -9.97 2.41 -7.86
C ALA A 23 -8.49 2.55 -8.27
N PHE A 24 -7.55 2.77 -7.34
CA PHE A 24 -6.11 2.76 -7.62
C PHE A 24 -5.61 1.39 -8.09
N PHE A 25 -6.27 0.31 -7.67
CA PHE A 25 -5.89 -1.08 -7.95
C PHE A 25 -6.77 -1.74 -9.00
N ASN A 26 -7.92 -1.17 -9.32
CA ASN A 26 -8.85 -1.72 -10.32
C ASN A 26 -8.36 -1.55 -11.77
N ASN A 27 -7.26 -0.83 -11.96
CA ASN A 27 -6.70 -0.49 -13.27
C ASN A 27 -5.49 -1.34 -13.67
N VAL A 28 -5.39 -2.58 -13.20
CA VAL A 28 -4.27 -3.47 -13.49
C VAL A 28 -4.50 -4.29 -14.75
N LYS A 29 -3.40 -4.62 -15.47
CA LYS A 29 -3.42 -5.43 -16.70
C LYS A 29 -3.59 -6.93 -16.43
N GLU A 30 -3.34 -7.38 -15.20
CA GLU A 30 -3.46 -8.79 -14.85
C GLU A 30 -4.90 -9.28 -15.03
N VAL A 31 -5.02 -10.46 -15.59
CA VAL A 31 -6.31 -11.13 -15.87
C VAL A 31 -6.66 -12.19 -14.82
N GLY A 32 -5.97 -12.22 -13.68
CA GLY A 32 -6.18 -13.18 -12.60
C GLY A 32 -5.26 -14.40 -12.71
N ILE A 33 -5.77 -15.57 -12.37
CA ILE A 33 -5.00 -16.82 -12.36
C ILE A 33 -4.76 -17.28 -13.80
N GLU A 34 -3.53 -17.17 -14.27
CA GLU A 34 -3.14 -17.64 -15.62
C GLU A 34 -2.64 -19.09 -15.63
N SER A 35 -2.37 -19.70 -14.47
CA SER A 35 -1.92 -21.08 -14.38
C SER A 35 -3.07 -22.04 -14.07
N VAL A 36 -3.07 -23.19 -14.73
CA VAL A 36 -3.92 -24.32 -14.34
C VAL A 36 -3.40 -24.85 -13.00
N ILE A 37 -4.29 -25.09 -12.03
CA ILE A 37 -3.92 -25.69 -10.74
C ILE A 37 -3.17 -26.99 -11.01
N GLY A 38 -1.89 -27.05 -10.60
CA GLY A 38 -1.00 -28.19 -10.83
C GLY A 38 -0.20 -28.17 -12.12
N GLY A 39 -0.26 -27.10 -12.92
CA GLY A 39 0.60 -26.90 -14.07
C GLY A 39 2.03 -26.47 -13.70
N PRO A 40 3.01 -26.69 -14.59
CA PRO A 40 4.42 -26.32 -14.32
C PRO A 40 4.69 -24.81 -14.28
N GLU A 41 3.79 -23.99 -14.76
CA GLU A 41 3.93 -22.52 -14.78
C GLU A 41 3.18 -21.90 -13.61
N THR A 42 3.93 -21.40 -12.63
CA THR A 42 3.42 -20.82 -11.39
C THR A 42 3.46 -19.28 -11.34
N TYR A 43 3.89 -18.64 -12.42
CA TYR A 43 4.04 -17.19 -12.50
C TYR A 43 3.13 -16.58 -13.58
N ALA A 44 2.72 -15.35 -13.37
CA ALA A 44 1.95 -14.59 -14.35
C ALA A 44 2.76 -14.42 -15.64
N LYS A 45 2.13 -14.68 -16.80
CA LYS A 45 2.81 -14.59 -18.11
C LYS A 45 3.11 -13.16 -18.52
N LYS A 46 2.30 -12.20 -18.07
CA LYS A 46 2.44 -10.76 -18.34
C LYS A 46 1.68 -9.94 -17.28
N PRO A 47 2.08 -8.69 -16.98
CA PRO A 47 3.28 -8.02 -17.47
C PRO A 47 4.55 -8.49 -16.78
N LEU A 48 5.65 -8.56 -17.54
CA LEU A 48 6.97 -8.99 -17.07
C LEU A 48 7.98 -7.87 -17.26
N MET A 49 8.93 -7.76 -16.34
CA MET A 49 10.09 -6.89 -16.43
C MET A 49 11.36 -7.72 -16.37
N GLU A 50 12.26 -7.47 -17.30
CA GLU A 50 13.61 -8.02 -17.27
C GLU A 50 14.50 -7.09 -16.45
N ILE A 51 15.16 -7.63 -15.44
CA ILE A 51 16.14 -6.90 -14.61
C ILE A 51 17.52 -7.34 -15.06
N SER A 52 18.32 -6.40 -15.55
CA SER A 52 19.72 -6.61 -15.89
C SER A 52 20.63 -6.31 -14.70
N ASN A 53 21.88 -6.81 -14.76
CA ASN A 53 22.89 -6.46 -13.76
C ASN A 53 23.19 -4.95 -13.73
N GLU A 54 23.03 -4.24 -14.83
CA GLU A 54 23.21 -2.78 -14.89
C GLU A 54 22.16 -2.04 -14.06
N ASP A 55 20.91 -2.52 -14.05
CA ASP A 55 19.83 -1.90 -13.26
C ASP A 55 20.09 -2.01 -11.75
N VAL A 56 20.73 -3.08 -11.31
CA VAL A 56 20.96 -3.35 -9.88
C VAL A 56 22.38 -2.99 -9.41
N LYS A 57 23.30 -2.75 -10.31
CA LYS A 57 24.73 -2.47 -10.01
C LYS A 57 24.93 -1.30 -9.05
N ASN A 58 24.11 -0.26 -9.18
CA ASN A 58 24.17 0.92 -8.32
C ASN A 58 23.57 0.67 -6.93
N ILE A 59 22.73 -0.35 -6.78
CA ILE A 59 22.04 -0.71 -5.55
C ILE A 59 22.79 -1.80 -4.80
N LEU A 60 23.33 -2.77 -5.55
CA LEU A 60 24.00 -3.96 -5.02
C LEU A 60 25.49 -3.96 -5.43
N THR A 61 26.27 -3.07 -4.82
CA THR A 61 27.71 -2.87 -5.10
C THR A 61 28.57 -4.10 -4.81
N PHE A 62 28.02 -5.11 -4.13
CA PHE A 62 28.71 -6.37 -3.80
C PHE A 62 28.57 -7.47 -4.89
N ILE A 63 27.78 -7.22 -5.94
CA ILE A 63 27.67 -8.17 -7.08
C ILE A 63 28.89 -8.00 -7.98
N ASN A 64 29.92 -8.79 -7.71
CA ASN A 64 31.19 -8.74 -8.46
C ASN A 64 31.26 -9.69 -9.66
N LYS A 65 30.24 -10.51 -9.90
CA LYS A 65 30.23 -11.46 -11.02
C LYS A 65 29.21 -11.04 -12.05
N PRO A 66 29.57 -10.94 -13.34
CA PRO A 66 28.60 -10.78 -14.40
C PRO A 66 27.73 -12.05 -14.43
N ASP A 67 26.45 -11.90 -14.04
CA ASP A 67 25.47 -12.95 -14.23
C ASP A 67 24.91 -12.78 -15.65
N THR A 68 25.04 -13.79 -16.46
CA THR A 68 24.47 -13.82 -17.82
C THR A 68 23.02 -14.26 -17.83
N ASN A 69 22.50 -14.69 -16.67
CA ASN A 69 21.11 -15.07 -16.54
C ASN A 69 20.23 -13.81 -16.44
N ARG A 70 19.23 -13.76 -17.30
CA ARG A 70 18.21 -12.72 -17.24
C ARG A 70 17.24 -13.01 -16.12
N LEU A 71 17.14 -12.12 -15.14
CA LEU A 71 16.12 -12.20 -14.12
C LEU A 71 14.82 -11.59 -14.65
N ILE A 72 13.81 -12.42 -14.82
CA ILE A 72 12.48 -12.00 -15.24
C ILE A 72 11.58 -11.99 -14.00
N VAL A 73 10.96 -10.86 -13.72
CA VAL A 73 10.04 -10.71 -12.59
C VAL A 73 8.65 -10.28 -13.09
N SER A 74 7.62 -10.78 -12.43
CA SER A 74 6.26 -10.29 -12.65
C SER A 74 6.14 -8.90 -12.04
N VAL A 75 5.58 -7.97 -12.79
CA VAL A 75 5.35 -6.59 -12.35
C VAL A 75 3.90 -6.20 -12.53
N MET A 76 3.41 -5.30 -11.70
CA MET A 76 2.08 -4.73 -11.83
C MET A 76 2.11 -3.57 -12.81
N SER A 77 1.29 -3.60 -13.85
CA SER A 77 1.18 -2.56 -14.87
C SER A 77 -0.26 -2.07 -14.99
N ASP A 78 -0.43 -0.78 -15.29
CA ASP A 78 -1.75 -0.21 -15.52
C ASP A 78 -2.23 -0.47 -16.96
N LEU A 79 -3.55 -0.52 -17.13
CA LEU A 79 -4.20 -0.53 -18.43
C LEU A 79 -3.96 0.82 -19.13
N ASP A 80 -3.89 0.80 -20.48
CA ASP A 80 -3.73 2.00 -21.29
C ASP A 80 -4.98 2.91 -21.21
N THR A 81 -6.16 2.29 -21.02
CA THR A 81 -7.41 2.99 -20.72
C THR A 81 -7.89 2.60 -19.33
N ALA A 82 -8.07 3.59 -18.46
CA ALA A 82 -8.49 3.37 -17.10
C ALA A 82 -9.86 2.65 -17.03
N ARG A 83 -9.94 1.61 -16.22
CA ARG A 83 -11.20 0.91 -15.94
C ARG A 83 -12.08 1.77 -15.03
N LYS A 84 -13.35 1.92 -15.39
CA LYS A 84 -14.31 2.59 -14.53
C LYS A 84 -14.55 1.81 -13.25
N THR A 85 -14.57 2.52 -12.14
CA THR A 85 -14.85 1.94 -10.81
C THR A 85 -16.17 2.51 -10.30
N HIS A 86 -17.03 1.63 -9.81
CA HIS A 86 -18.34 1.99 -9.28
C HIS A 86 -18.46 1.56 -7.83
N ILE A 87 -19.23 2.32 -7.06
CA ILE A 87 -19.70 1.88 -5.75
C ILE A 87 -20.66 0.72 -5.98
N LEU A 88 -20.41 -0.42 -5.37
CA LEU A 88 -21.29 -1.58 -5.48
C LEU A 88 -22.36 -1.54 -4.39
N ARG A 89 -23.63 -1.57 -4.79
CA ARG A 89 -24.75 -1.58 -3.85
C ARG A 89 -24.69 -2.81 -2.96
N ARG A 90 -24.56 -2.61 -1.65
CA ARG A 90 -24.35 -3.68 -0.65
C ARG A 90 -23.17 -4.59 -0.98
N GLY A 91 -22.17 -4.09 -1.73
CA GLY A 91 -21.02 -4.88 -2.16
C GLY A 91 -21.29 -5.92 -3.27
N ALA A 92 -22.48 -5.93 -3.86
CA ALA A 92 -22.85 -6.89 -4.89
C ALA A 92 -22.20 -6.51 -6.23
N TYR A 93 -21.41 -7.44 -6.81
CA TYR A 93 -20.63 -7.20 -8.03
C TYR A 93 -21.51 -6.89 -9.27
N ASP A 94 -22.74 -7.37 -9.28
CA ASP A 94 -23.74 -7.19 -10.34
C ASP A 94 -24.66 -5.99 -10.13
N ALA A 95 -24.45 -5.20 -9.05
CA ALA A 95 -25.24 -4.03 -8.73
C ALA A 95 -24.39 -2.74 -8.66
N PRO A 96 -23.81 -2.28 -9.79
CA PRO A 96 -23.03 -1.05 -9.82
C PRO A 96 -23.92 0.18 -9.54
N GLY A 97 -23.40 1.08 -8.72
CA GLY A 97 -23.98 2.40 -8.44
C GLY A 97 -23.15 3.51 -9.08
N ASP A 98 -22.92 4.59 -8.33
CA ASP A 98 -22.20 5.76 -8.80
C ASP A 98 -20.76 5.45 -9.20
N GLU A 99 -20.29 6.05 -10.30
CA GLU A 99 -18.89 6.00 -10.71
C GLU A 99 -18.02 6.82 -9.73
N VAL A 100 -16.86 6.28 -9.37
CA VAL A 100 -15.89 6.97 -8.53
C VAL A 100 -14.52 7.03 -9.18
N GLN A 101 -13.78 8.09 -8.88
CA GLN A 101 -12.38 8.26 -9.30
C GLN A 101 -11.43 7.90 -8.16
N PRO A 102 -10.18 7.47 -8.47
CA PRO A 102 -9.17 7.21 -7.45
C PRO A 102 -9.00 8.41 -6.52
N ASN A 103 -9.12 8.16 -5.21
CA ASN A 103 -8.90 9.13 -4.17
C ASN A 103 -8.55 8.43 -2.86
N ALA A 104 -7.91 9.15 -1.93
CA ALA A 104 -7.60 8.66 -0.59
C ALA A 104 -8.60 9.22 0.44
N PRO A 105 -8.73 8.59 1.62
CA PRO A 105 -9.63 9.05 2.69
C PRO A 105 -9.25 10.46 3.17
N ASN A 106 -10.15 11.41 2.97
CA ASN A 106 -9.90 12.83 3.26
C ASN A 106 -9.71 13.12 4.75
N PHE A 107 -10.29 12.33 5.63
CA PHE A 107 -10.16 12.52 7.08
C PHE A 107 -8.76 12.17 7.60
N ILE A 108 -7.98 11.36 6.87
CA ILE A 108 -6.58 11.08 7.20
C ILE A 108 -5.71 12.21 6.67
N LEU A 109 -5.75 12.43 5.37
CA LEU A 109 -5.03 13.48 4.67
C LEU A 109 -5.68 13.68 3.30
N PRO A 110 -6.09 14.90 2.91
CA PRO A 110 -6.61 15.17 1.59
C PRO A 110 -5.62 14.77 0.49
N PHE A 111 -6.12 14.07 -0.54
CA PHE A 111 -5.28 13.67 -1.68
C PHE A 111 -4.88 14.89 -2.50
N SER A 112 -3.58 15.14 -2.61
CA SER A 112 -3.05 16.32 -3.31
C SER A 112 -3.43 16.33 -4.79
N LYS A 113 -3.84 17.50 -5.29
CA LYS A 113 -4.12 17.71 -6.72
C LYS A 113 -2.87 17.53 -7.61
N ASN A 114 -1.68 17.63 -7.02
CA ASN A 114 -0.40 17.44 -7.72
C ASN A 114 0.01 15.97 -7.84
N TYR A 115 -0.71 15.06 -7.19
CA TYR A 115 -0.43 13.63 -7.29
C TYR A 115 -1.23 13.01 -8.45
N PRO A 116 -0.60 12.18 -9.29
CA PRO A 116 -1.32 11.46 -10.32
C PRO A 116 -2.35 10.50 -9.70
N LYS A 117 -3.52 10.36 -10.32
CA LYS A 117 -4.58 9.48 -9.83
C LYS A 117 -4.32 8.00 -10.19
N ASN A 118 -3.18 7.50 -9.79
CA ASN A 118 -2.72 6.12 -9.97
C ASN A 118 -1.95 5.64 -8.73
N ARG A 119 -1.43 4.42 -8.76
CA ARG A 119 -0.68 3.81 -7.65
C ARG A 119 0.56 4.61 -7.24
N LEU A 120 1.23 5.29 -8.18
CA LEU A 120 2.35 6.18 -7.85
C LEU A 120 1.88 7.38 -7.00
N GLY A 121 0.73 7.97 -7.34
CA GLY A 121 0.14 9.03 -6.54
C GLY A 121 -0.30 8.56 -5.16
N LEU A 122 -0.86 7.35 -5.07
CA LEU A 122 -1.18 6.73 -3.77
C LEU A 122 0.09 6.51 -2.94
N SER A 123 1.18 6.05 -3.55
CA SER A 123 2.47 5.92 -2.87
C SER A 123 2.95 7.27 -2.34
N LYS A 124 2.90 8.34 -3.15
CA LYS A 124 3.25 9.69 -2.69
C LYS A 124 2.40 10.17 -1.52
N TRP A 125 1.11 9.85 -1.52
CA TRP A 125 0.21 10.17 -0.42
C TRP A 125 0.54 9.39 0.86
N LEU A 126 0.86 8.11 0.75
CA LEU A 126 1.28 7.28 1.89
C LEU A 126 2.57 7.79 2.53
N PHE A 127 3.52 8.24 1.73
CA PHE A 127 4.82 8.75 2.20
C PHE A 127 4.87 10.27 2.35
N ASP A 128 3.72 10.95 2.25
CA ASP A 128 3.64 12.38 2.54
C ASP A 128 3.99 12.64 4.01
N LYS A 129 4.82 13.66 4.25
CA LYS A 129 5.23 14.05 5.60
C LYS A 129 4.06 14.44 6.52
N GLN A 130 2.95 14.84 5.92
CA GLN A 130 1.72 15.18 6.64
C GLN A 130 0.83 13.96 6.93
N ASN A 131 1.13 12.78 6.35
CA ASN A 131 0.37 11.58 6.62
C ASN A 131 0.65 11.09 8.06
N PRO A 132 -0.34 11.11 8.95
CA PRO A 132 -0.11 10.84 10.36
C PRO A 132 0.05 9.33 10.66
N LEU A 133 -0.32 8.45 9.75
CA LEU A 133 -0.46 7.03 10.04
C LEU A 133 0.72 6.18 9.57
N THR A 134 1.19 6.37 8.34
CA THR A 134 2.14 5.43 7.72
C THR A 134 3.38 5.20 8.56
N ALA A 135 4.03 6.28 9.02
CA ALA A 135 5.23 6.16 9.85
C ALA A 135 4.93 5.58 11.23
N ARG A 136 3.84 6.01 11.89
CA ARG A 136 3.44 5.49 13.22
C ARG A 136 3.14 3.99 13.18
N VAL A 137 2.41 3.54 12.18
CA VAL A 137 2.07 2.10 12.03
C VAL A 137 3.34 1.28 11.82
N PHE A 138 4.22 1.71 10.92
CA PHE A 138 5.47 1.00 10.66
C PHE A 138 6.37 0.94 11.89
N VAL A 139 6.59 2.07 12.55
CA VAL A 139 7.41 2.15 13.76
C VAL A 139 6.83 1.29 14.88
N ASN A 140 5.51 1.28 15.04
CA ASN A 140 4.85 0.43 16.04
C ASN A 140 5.01 -1.06 15.75
N GLN A 141 4.94 -1.46 14.49
CA GLN A 141 5.20 -2.85 14.09
C GLN A 141 6.65 -3.24 14.37
N MET A 142 7.62 -2.39 13.99
CA MET A 142 9.03 -2.63 14.31
C MET A 142 9.27 -2.72 15.83
N TRP A 143 8.66 -1.81 16.60
CA TRP A 143 8.71 -1.87 18.07
C TRP A 143 8.18 -3.19 18.62
N GLN A 144 7.06 -3.68 18.09
CA GLN A 144 6.49 -4.97 18.48
C GLN A 144 7.42 -6.15 18.20
N GLU A 145 8.11 -6.15 17.06
CA GLU A 145 9.08 -7.21 16.72
C GLU A 145 10.23 -7.29 17.73
N PHE A 146 10.70 -6.15 18.24
CA PHE A 146 11.80 -6.11 19.21
C PHE A 146 11.37 -6.33 20.65
N PHE A 147 10.21 -5.83 21.04
CA PHE A 147 9.76 -5.82 22.44
C PHE A 147 8.55 -6.72 22.71
N GLY A 148 8.06 -7.45 21.71
CA GLY A 148 6.95 -8.40 21.83
C GLY A 148 5.57 -7.74 21.87
N LYS A 149 5.49 -6.45 22.24
CA LYS A 149 4.23 -5.68 22.25
C LYS A 149 4.46 -4.31 21.63
N GLY A 150 3.53 -3.88 20.79
CA GLY A 150 3.55 -2.53 20.22
C GLY A 150 3.30 -1.45 21.29
N ILE A 151 3.74 -0.23 21.01
CA ILE A 151 3.34 0.97 21.78
C ILE A 151 1.82 1.14 21.71
N VAL A 152 1.24 0.87 20.53
CA VAL A 152 -0.18 0.55 20.33
C VAL A 152 -0.29 -0.96 20.27
N LYS A 153 -0.95 -1.58 21.26
CA LYS A 153 -1.03 -3.05 21.35
C LYS A 153 -1.84 -3.67 20.20
N THR A 154 -2.86 -2.97 19.75
CA THR A 154 -3.67 -3.34 18.57
C THR A 154 -2.94 -2.92 17.30
N SER A 155 -1.81 -3.53 16.97
CA SER A 155 -0.93 -3.11 15.87
C SER A 155 -1.58 -3.13 14.48
N GLY A 156 -2.66 -3.88 14.32
CA GLY A 156 -3.48 -3.91 13.10
C GLY A 156 -4.65 -2.94 13.10
N ASP A 157 -4.88 -2.22 14.22
CA ASP A 157 -6.00 -1.30 14.37
C ASP A 157 -5.57 -0.04 15.13
N PHE A 158 -5.46 1.05 14.40
CA PHE A 158 -5.21 2.42 14.89
C PHE A 158 -6.48 3.28 14.85
N GLY A 159 -7.64 2.65 14.59
CA GLY A 159 -8.93 3.29 14.51
C GLY A 159 -9.62 3.41 15.88
N MET A 160 -10.90 3.73 15.82
CA MET A 160 -11.72 4.00 17.03
C MET A 160 -11.88 2.79 17.96
N GLN A 161 -11.66 1.58 17.47
CA GLN A 161 -11.72 0.35 18.29
C GLN A 161 -10.32 -0.13 18.74
N GLY A 162 -9.26 0.53 18.26
CA GLY A 162 -7.88 0.26 18.69
C GLY A 162 -7.58 0.77 20.09
N GLU A 163 -6.54 0.19 20.71
CA GLU A 163 -6.04 0.71 21.98
C GLU A 163 -5.25 2.01 21.77
N LEU A 164 -5.33 2.90 22.73
CA LEU A 164 -4.49 4.11 22.72
C LEU A 164 -3.01 3.74 22.94
N PRO A 165 -2.08 4.51 22.37
CA PRO A 165 -0.67 4.29 22.57
C PRO A 165 -0.30 4.45 24.04
N SER A 166 0.47 3.51 24.58
CA SER A 166 0.99 3.57 25.98
C SER A 166 1.94 4.75 26.18
N HIS A 167 2.67 5.14 25.15
CA HIS A 167 3.63 6.24 25.14
C HIS A 167 3.48 7.06 23.85
N PRO A 168 2.45 7.93 23.75
CA PRO A 168 2.14 8.65 22.51
C PRO A 168 3.29 9.53 22.03
N GLN A 169 3.95 10.25 22.94
CA GLN A 169 5.09 11.13 22.60
C GLN A 169 6.27 10.35 22.03
N LEU A 170 6.54 9.15 22.54
CA LEU A 170 7.60 8.27 22.02
C LEU A 170 7.27 7.78 20.62
N LEU A 171 6.02 7.36 20.40
CA LEU A 171 5.57 6.92 19.09
C LEU A 171 5.69 8.04 18.05
N ASP A 172 5.29 9.25 18.44
CA ASP A 172 5.37 10.43 17.57
C ASP A 172 6.81 10.81 17.25
N TRP A 173 7.68 10.82 18.27
CA TRP A 173 9.07 11.12 18.09
C TRP A 173 9.78 10.13 17.15
N LEU A 174 9.57 8.83 17.37
CA LEU A 174 10.12 7.77 16.51
C LEU A 174 9.60 7.88 15.08
N ALA A 175 8.32 8.16 14.89
CA ALA A 175 7.71 8.32 13.57
C ALA A 175 8.30 9.51 12.81
N VAL A 176 8.49 10.65 13.48
CA VAL A 176 9.09 11.85 12.89
C VAL A 176 10.56 11.62 12.56
N ASP A 177 11.35 11.09 13.51
CA ASP A 177 12.78 10.77 13.26
C ASP A 177 12.94 9.81 12.07
N PHE A 178 12.07 8.80 11.95
CA PHE A 178 12.09 7.85 10.85
C PHE A 178 11.82 8.50 9.50
N MET A 179 10.82 9.40 9.42
CA MET A 179 10.52 10.16 8.20
C MET A 179 11.63 11.13 7.82
N GLU A 180 12.15 11.90 8.79
CA GLU A 180 13.18 12.92 8.57
C GLU A 180 14.51 12.34 8.11
N HIS A 181 14.81 11.10 8.51
CA HIS A 181 16.03 10.40 8.11
C HIS A 181 15.80 9.43 6.93
N GLY A 182 14.84 9.75 6.06
CA GLY A 182 14.64 9.06 4.78
C GLY A 182 14.14 7.64 4.90
N TRP A 183 13.32 7.34 5.90
CA TRP A 183 12.72 6.01 6.13
C TRP A 183 13.78 4.91 6.30
N ASN A 184 14.88 5.24 6.98
CA ASN A 184 16.03 4.36 7.14
C ASN A 184 15.80 3.35 8.28
N ILE A 185 15.42 2.13 7.90
CA ILE A 185 15.13 1.03 8.84
C ILE A 185 16.37 0.69 9.69
N LYS A 186 17.58 0.67 9.10
CA LYS A 186 18.80 0.36 9.86
C LYS A 186 19.09 1.39 10.96
N ARG A 187 18.73 2.65 10.72
CA ARG A 187 18.83 3.71 11.73
C ARG A 187 17.76 3.53 12.82
N LEU A 188 16.53 3.21 12.44
CA LEU A 188 15.44 2.99 13.40
C LEU A 188 15.76 1.86 14.40
N VAL A 189 16.50 0.86 13.95
CA VAL A 189 16.86 -0.33 14.76
C VAL A 189 18.10 -0.10 15.64
N LYS A 190 18.89 0.93 15.41
CA LYS A 190 20.05 1.30 16.24
C LYS A 190 19.67 2.07 17.48
#